data_2989ab9cc97559aee55168f72855e8f8
#
_entry.id   2989ab9cc97559aee55168f72855e8f8
#
_cell.length_a   1.000
_cell.length_b   1.000
_cell.length_c   1.000
_cell.angle_alpha   90.00
_cell.angle_beta   90.00
_cell.angle_gamma   90.00
#
_symmetry.space_group_name_H-M   'P 1'
#
loop_
_entity.id
_entity.type
_entity.pdbx_description
1 polymer ?
#
loop_
_entity_poly.entity_id
_entity_poly.type
_entity_poly.pdbx_seq_one_letter_code
_entity_poly.pdbx_strand_id
1 'polypeptide(L)'
;MAVPGRRNGVMDEEDDEDDVLFDDGDALADLDLDSDVPPHLRALVEAAESGNVHALRSALDNHTGSIDEPVEDGDTVLHLSCLYGYFPCVQLLLERGASLESKDEEGAIPLHDACAGGFTEIVQCMLNSAGSPDFVMQLLSATDIEGDTPLHHAARGEHLDVVKLLLAAGASPKKTNIYGKIPAELADQETEVRSILIAAAASADEVSCQ
;
A
#
# COMPACT_ATOMS: atom_id res chain seq x y z
N MET A 1 86.64 -8.48 4.39
CA MET A 1 87.14 -7.76 5.55
C MET A 1 85.99 -7.56 6.49
N ALA A 2 85.98 -8.39 7.46
CA ALA A 2 85.96 -8.07 8.89
C ALA A 2 84.60 -7.67 9.43
N VAL A 3 84.00 -8.60 10.08
CA VAL A 3 83.14 -8.63 11.28
C VAL A 3 83.93 -7.97 12.43
N PRO A 4 83.36 -7.55 13.58
CA PRO A 4 82.35 -8.17 14.44
C PRO A 4 81.49 -7.10 15.17
N GLY A 5 80.52 -7.38 15.97
CA GLY A 5 80.26 -8.34 17.01
C GLY A 5 79.31 -7.77 18.03
N ARG A 6 78.48 -8.69 18.61
CA ARG A 6 78.13 -8.89 20.04
C ARG A 6 77.51 -7.70 20.82
N ARG A 7 76.53 -7.86 21.67
CA ARG A 7 76.03 -8.93 22.56
C ARG A 7 74.73 -8.48 23.21
N ASN A 8 73.83 -9.46 23.39
CA ASN A 8 73.16 -9.84 24.63
C ASN A 8 72.64 -8.78 25.63
N GLY A 9 71.41 -8.92 25.93
CA GLY A 9 70.76 -8.56 27.15
C GLY A 9 69.41 -9.26 27.22
N VAL A 10 69.44 -10.37 27.93
CA VAL A 10 68.33 -11.22 28.39
C VAL A 10 67.72 -10.54 29.62
N MET A 11 66.53 -10.99 29.94
CA MET A 11 65.71 -10.92 31.15
C MET A 11 64.54 -9.98 31.06
N ASP A 12 63.43 -10.55 31.09
CA ASP A 12 62.57 -11.34 31.98
C ASP A 12 61.46 -10.48 32.54
N GLU A 13 60.31 -11.16 32.40
CA GLU A 13 59.23 -11.24 33.40
C GLU A 13 58.41 -9.94 33.52
N GLU A 14 57.21 -10.05 33.51
CA GLU A 14 56.05 -10.79 33.96
C GLU A 14 54.83 -9.90 33.79
N ASP A 15 53.79 -10.55 33.38
CA ASP A 15 52.41 -10.41 33.84
C ASP A 15 51.82 -8.98 33.98
N ASP A 16 50.86 -8.73 33.14
CA ASP A 16 49.52 -8.46 33.67
C ASP A 16 48.49 -8.73 32.58
N GLU A 17 47.83 -9.84 32.74
CA GLU A 17 46.56 -10.16 32.13
C GLU A 17 45.52 -9.13 32.62
N ASP A 18 45.18 -8.16 31.82
CA ASP A 18 43.92 -7.49 31.93
C ASP A 18 43.08 -7.90 30.72
N ASP A 19 42.44 -9.05 30.86
CA ASP A 19 41.27 -9.48 30.13
C ASP A 19 40.16 -8.44 30.34
N VAL A 20 40.22 -7.38 29.59
CA VAL A 20 39.04 -6.54 29.40
C VAL A 20 38.13 -7.30 28.43
N LEU A 21 37.28 -8.15 28.99
CA LEU A 21 36.05 -8.61 28.36
C LEU A 21 35.25 -7.38 27.93
N PHE A 22 35.50 -6.95 26.70
CA PHE A 22 34.50 -6.18 26.01
C PHE A 22 33.33 -7.13 25.73
N ASP A 23 32.36 -7.07 26.63
CA ASP A 23 31.00 -7.56 26.39
C ASP A 23 30.42 -6.73 25.25
N ASP A 24 30.68 -7.15 24.00
CA ASP A 24 30.07 -6.65 22.81
C ASP A 24 28.61 -7.13 22.71
N GLY A 25 27.88 -6.96 23.80
CA GLY A 25 26.46 -7.24 23.92
C GLY A 25 25.58 -6.02 23.72
N ASP A 26 26.07 -5.01 23.04
CA ASP A 26 25.18 -3.94 22.57
C ASP A 26 24.95 -4.12 21.05
N ALA A 27 24.06 -5.06 20.75
CA ALA A 27 23.34 -5.01 19.49
C ALA A 27 22.59 -3.67 19.49
N LEU A 28 23.27 -2.62 19.01
CA LEU A 28 22.60 -1.46 18.50
C LEU A 28 21.68 -2.00 17.40
N ALA A 29 20.44 -2.29 17.80
CA ALA A 29 19.37 -2.38 16.83
C ALA A 29 19.54 -1.18 15.92
N ASP A 30 19.73 -1.43 14.64
CA ASP A 30 19.65 -0.42 13.61
C ASP A 30 18.32 0.33 13.85
N LEU A 31 18.44 1.44 14.57
CA LEU A 31 17.38 2.42 14.62
C LEU A 31 17.45 3.06 13.24
N ASP A 32 16.65 2.56 12.32
CA ASP A 32 16.26 3.27 11.11
C ASP A 32 15.64 4.61 11.55
N LEU A 33 16.51 5.62 11.70
CA LEU A 33 16.14 6.97 12.12
C LEU A 33 15.47 7.75 10.99
N ASP A 34 15.31 7.15 9.81
CA ASP A 34 14.74 7.75 8.60
C ASP A 34 13.33 7.23 8.25
N SER A 35 12.73 6.39 9.07
CA SER A 35 11.35 5.94 8.83
C SER A 35 10.38 6.84 9.57
N ASP A 36 9.57 7.60 8.84
CA ASP A 36 8.48 8.45 9.36
C ASP A 36 7.34 7.63 9.98
N VAL A 37 7.42 6.29 9.88
CA VAL A 37 6.42 5.38 10.46
C VAL A 37 6.47 5.38 11.99
N PRO A 38 5.35 5.66 12.67
CA PRO A 38 5.27 5.60 14.13
C PRO A 38 5.72 4.22 14.67
N PRO A 39 6.53 4.16 15.73
CA PRO A 39 7.10 2.91 16.24
C PRO A 39 6.09 1.80 16.54
N HIS A 40 4.88 2.17 16.95
CA HIS A 40 3.79 1.22 17.27
C HIS A 40 3.09 0.66 16.04
N LEU A 41 3.30 1.25 14.85
CA LEU A 41 2.75 0.79 13.58
C LEU A 41 3.75 0.00 12.74
N ARG A 42 5.06 0.05 13.05
CA ARG A 42 6.11 -0.59 12.24
C ARG A 42 5.84 -2.06 11.94
N ALA A 43 5.43 -2.83 12.94
CA ALA A 43 5.14 -4.25 12.76
C ALA A 43 3.93 -4.49 11.84
N LEU A 44 2.95 -3.58 11.83
CA LEU A 44 1.80 -3.64 10.93
C LEU A 44 2.22 -3.30 9.50
N VAL A 45 3.00 -2.23 9.34
CA VAL A 45 3.51 -1.78 8.03
C VAL A 45 4.40 -2.86 7.40
N GLU A 46 5.43 -3.34 8.12
CA GLU A 46 6.33 -4.39 7.63
C GLU A 46 5.57 -5.67 7.22
N ALA A 47 4.57 -6.06 8.01
CA ALA A 47 3.74 -7.22 7.67
C ALA A 47 2.85 -6.97 6.45
N ALA A 48 2.33 -5.75 6.26
CA ALA A 48 1.52 -5.37 5.11
C ALA A 48 2.38 -5.29 3.84
N GLU A 49 3.54 -4.64 3.89
CA GLU A 49 4.47 -4.50 2.77
C GLU A 49 5.09 -5.83 2.31
N SER A 50 5.29 -6.76 3.24
CA SER A 50 5.78 -8.11 2.92
C SER A 50 4.68 -9.10 2.53
N GLY A 51 3.41 -8.72 2.65
CA GLY A 51 2.26 -9.61 2.42
C GLY A 51 2.17 -10.76 3.43
N ASN A 52 2.83 -10.63 4.58
CA ASN A 52 2.85 -11.67 5.60
C ASN A 52 1.61 -11.62 6.49
N VAL A 53 0.54 -12.30 6.06
CA VAL A 53 -0.75 -12.32 6.78
C VAL A 53 -0.63 -12.87 8.20
N HIS A 54 0.32 -13.77 8.49
CA HIS A 54 0.52 -14.30 9.86
C HIS A 54 1.16 -13.26 10.76
N ALA A 55 2.18 -12.55 10.27
CA ALA A 55 2.79 -11.44 10.99
C ALA A 55 1.77 -10.32 11.21
N LEU A 56 0.99 -9.97 10.16
CA LEU A 56 -0.06 -8.96 10.23
C LEU A 56 -1.11 -9.31 11.30
N ARG A 57 -1.56 -10.57 11.35
CA ARG A 57 -2.50 -11.04 12.39
C ARG A 57 -1.92 -10.87 13.79
N SER A 58 -0.66 -11.29 13.99
CA SER A 58 0.01 -11.16 15.28
C SER A 58 0.21 -9.70 15.68
N ALA A 59 0.55 -8.85 14.74
CA ALA A 59 0.69 -7.41 14.97
C ALA A 59 -0.66 -6.76 15.35
N LEU A 60 -1.74 -7.09 14.63
CA LEU A 60 -3.10 -6.64 14.94
C LEU A 60 -3.60 -7.09 16.31
N ASP A 61 -3.28 -8.34 16.71
CA ASP A 61 -3.68 -8.87 18.03
C ASP A 61 -2.99 -8.14 19.20
N ASN A 62 -1.83 -7.55 18.95
CA ASN A 62 -1.06 -6.77 19.93
C ASN A 62 -1.26 -5.25 19.78
N HIS A 63 -1.91 -4.80 18.71
CA HIS A 63 -2.14 -3.39 18.45
C HIS A 63 -3.27 -2.84 19.32
N THR A 64 -3.04 -1.68 19.93
CA THR A 64 -4.01 -1.04 20.83
C THR A 64 -4.56 0.29 20.28
N GLY A 65 -4.06 0.75 19.17
CA GLY A 65 -4.46 2.00 18.48
C GLY A 65 -5.57 1.78 17.45
N SER A 66 -5.82 2.78 16.62
CA SER A 66 -6.69 2.65 15.48
C SER A 66 -5.98 1.87 14.36
N ILE A 67 -6.70 0.93 13.73
CA ILE A 67 -6.22 0.22 12.54
C ILE A 67 -6.08 1.16 11.33
N ASP A 68 -6.79 2.29 11.37
CA ASP A 68 -6.82 3.32 10.32
C ASP A 68 -5.89 4.49 10.63
N GLU A 69 -4.96 4.33 11.57
CA GLU A 69 -3.95 5.33 11.84
C GLU A 69 -3.02 5.46 10.63
N PRO A 70 -2.84 6.70 10.12
CA PRO A 70 -1.99 6.91 8.95
C PRO A 70 -0.52 6.62 9.29
N VAL A 71 0.17 6.04 8.33
CA VAL A 71 1.60 5.72 8.39
C VAL A 71 2.39 6.75 7.56
N GLU A 72 2.92 6.39 6.44
CA GLU A 72 3.66 7.27 5.55
C GLU A 72 2.71 7.85 4.50
N ASP A 73 2.90 9.11 4.09
CA ASP A 73 2.10 9.80 3.06
C ASP A 73 0.57 9.76 3.31
N GLY A 74 0.16 9.58 4.57
CA GLY A 74 -1.25 9.46 4.93
C GLY A 74 -1.86 8.08 4.68
N ASP A 75 -1.09 7.17 4.12
CA ASP A 75 -1.52 5.79 3.87
C ASP A 75 -1.90 5.07 5.16
N THR A 76 -2.95 4.27 5.11
CA THR A 76 -3.21 3.27 6.15
C THR A 76 -2.62 1.91 5.74
N VAL A 77 -2.54 1.00 6.69
CA VAL A 77 -2.10 -0.38 6.42
C VAL A 77 -2.97 -1.06 5.34
N LEU A 78 -4.24 -0.63 5.20
CA LEU A 78 -5.13 -1.10 4.14
C LEU A 78 -4.72 -0.56 2.76
N HIS A 79 -4.31 0.73 2.63
CA HIS A 79 -3.77 1.30 1.39
C HIS A 79 -2.55 0.49 0.93
N LEU A 80 -1.57 0.29 1.81
CA LEU A 80 -0.36 -0.49 1.52
C LEU A 80 -0.69 -1.91 1.03
N SER A 81 -1.60 -2.61 1.73
CA SER A 81 -2.02 -3.96 1.33
C SER A 81 -2.73 -3.99 -0.02
N CYS A 82 -3.47 -2.94 -0.37
CA CYS A 82 -4.13 -2.77 -1.68
C CYS A 82 -3.11 -2.42 -2.77
N LEU A 83 -2.17 -1.50 -2.49
CA LEU A 83 -1.13 -1.07 -3.40
C LEU A 83 -0.25 -2.25 -3.85
N TYR A 84 0.14 -3.12 -2.92
CA TYR A 84 0.94 -4.31 -3.21
C TYR A 84 0.14 -5.53 -3.66
N GLY A 85 -1.18 -5.49 -3.63
CA GLY A 85 -2.03 -6.58 -4.11
C GLY A 85 -2.12 -7.80 -3.17
N TYR A 86 -1.88 -7.62 -1.89
CA TYR A 86 -1.87 -8.72 -0.92
C TYR A 86 -3.28 -9.06 -0.41
N PHE A 87 -4.05 -9.74 -1.24
CA PHE A 87 -5.44 -10.11 -0.94
C PHE A 87 -5.68 -10.72 0.45
N PRO A 88 -4.85 -11.67 0.95
CA PRO A 88 -5.05 -12.21 2.30
C PRO A 88 -4.88 -11.17 3.42
N CYS A 89 -4.03 -10.18 3.23
CA CYS A 89 -3.85 -9.07 4.18
C CYS A 89 -5.05 -8.13 4.14
N VAL A 90 -5.51 -7.75 2.93
CA VAL A 90 -6.72 -6.94 2.75
C VAL A 90 -7.93 -7.61 3.41
N GLN A 91 -8.14 -8.90 3.16
CA GLN A 91 -9.25 -9.64 3.77
C GLN A 91 -9.18 -9.59 5.30
N LEU A 92 -8.00 -9.85 5.88
CA LEU A 92 -7.81 -9.79 7.34
C LEU A 92 -8.08 -8.39 7.90
N LEU A 93 -7.60 -7.32 7.23
CA LEU A 93 -7.81 -5.95 7.65
C LEU A 93 -9.30 -5.56 7.63
N LEU A 94 -10.02 -5.93 6.58
CA LEU A 94 -11.47 -5.72 6.49
C LEU A 94 -12.25 -6.51 7.55
N GLU A 95 -11.85 -7.76 7.85
CA GLU A 95 -12.41 -8.56 8.96
C GLU A 95 -12.18 -7.90 10.33
N ARG A 96 -11.13 -7.12 10.47
CA ARG A 96 -10.78 -6.37 11.69
C ARG A 96 -11.38 -4.97 11.73
N GLY A 97 -12.13 -4.58 10.71
CA GLY A 97 -12.88 -3.33 10.65
C GLY A 97 -12.09 -2.14 10.11
N ALA A 98 -11.05 -2.38 9.30
CA ALA A 98 -10.36 -1.31 8.59
C ALA A 98 -11.32 -0.51 7.70
N SER A 99 -11.17 0.81 7.69
CA SER A 99 -12.02 1.73 6.97
C SER A 99 -11.75 1.70 5.46
N LEU A 100 -12.82 1.60 4.68
CA LEU A 100 -12.77 1.72 3.22
C LEU A 100 -12.72 3.18 2.73
N GLU A 101 -12.92 4.15 3.63
CA GLU A 101 -13.02 5.58 3.31
C GLU A 101 -11.83 6.41 3.77
N SER A 102 -10.87 5.79 4.46
CA SER A 102 -9.64 6.49 4.88
C SER A 102 -8.97 7.07 3.65
N LYS A 103 -8.52 8.32 3.75
CA LYS A 103 -7.88 9.03 2.65
C LYS A 103 -6.41 9.25 2.99
N ASP A 104 -5.55 9.03 2.02
CA ASP A 104 -4.16 9.42 2.03
C ASP A 104 -3.99 10.94 1.80
N GLU A 105 -2.76 11.42 1.70
CA GLU A 105 -2.45 12.83 1.44
C GLU A 105 -2.89 13.29 0.04
N GLU A 106 -3.02 12.37 -0.91
CA GLU A 106 -3.53 12.63 -2.26
C GLU A 106 -5.06 12.54 -2.35
N GLY A 107 -5.73 12.26 -1.22
CA GLY A 107 -7.19 12.13 -1.15
C GLY A 107 -7.72 10.83 -1.73
N ALA A 108 -6.83 9.90 -2.11
CA ALA A 108 -7.22 8.58 -2.57
C ALA A 108 -7.71 7.72 -1.39
N ILE A 109 -8.57 6.77 -1.67
CA ILE A 109 -9.00 5.72 -0.74
C ILE A 109 -8.40 4.39 -1.20
N PRO A 110 -8.30 3.35 -0.33
CA PRO A 110 -7.67 2.06 -0.69
C PRO A 110 -8.21 1.41 -1.99
N LEU A 111 -9.43 1.76 -2.38
CA LEU A 111 -10.02 1.28 -3.64
C LEU A 111 -9.31 1.87 -4.88
N HIS A 112 -8.74 3.09 -4.79
CA HIS A 112 -7.97 3.67 -5.91
C HIS A 112 -6.71 2.84 -6.16
N ASP A 113 -5.98 2.45 -5.09
CA ASP A 113 -4.76 1.63 -5.18
C ASP A 113 -5.04 0.26 -5.77
N ALA A 114 -6.09 -0.41 -5.26
CA ALA A 114 -6.52 -1.71 -5.78
C ALA A 114 -6.90 -1.64 -7.27
N CYS A 115 -7.51 -0.52 -7.69
CA CYS A 115 -7.88 -0.29 -9.09
C CYS A 115 -6.68 0.06 -9.97
N ALA A 116 -5.74 0.86 -9.45
CA ALA A 116 -4.50 1.21 -10.14
C ALA A 116 -3.60 -0.01 -10.36
N GLY A 117 -3.57 -0.93 -9.38
CA GLY A 117 -2.82 -2.20 -9.47
C GLY A 117 -3.53 -3.30 -10.26
N GLY A 118 -4.81 -3.13 -10.61
CA GLY A 118 -5.58 -4.13 -11.37
C GLY A 118 -6.00 -5.35 -10.55
N PHE A 119 -6.04 -5.25 -9.24
CA PHE A 119 -6.31 -6.36 -8.31
C PHE A 119 -7.80 -6.67 -8.19
N THR A 120 -8.35 -7.34 -9.19
CA THR A 120 -9.80 -7.62 -9.33
C THR A 120 -10.40 -8.30 -8.10
N GLU A 121 -9.69 -9.27 -7.49
CA GLU A 121 -10.18 -9.98 -6.30
C GLU A 121 -10.26 -9.04 -5.08
N ILE A 122 -9.31 -8.13 -4.94
CA ILE A 122 -9.31 -7.11 -3.87
C ILE A 122 -10.48 -6.15 -4.08
N VAL A 123 -10.62 -5.59 -5.29
CA VAL A 123 -11.74 -4.71 -5.63
C VAL A 123 -13.08 -5.37 -5.33
N GLN A 124 -13.27 -6.63 -5.76
CA GLN A 124 -14.51 -7.37 -5.48
C GLN A 124 -14.74 -7.56 -3.97
N CYS A 125 -13.68 -7.88 -3.21
CA CYS A 125 -13.76 -8.06 -1.76
C CYS A 125 -14.18 -6.74 -1.07
N MET A 126 -13.57 -5.62 -1.45
CA MET A 126 -13.89 -4.31 -0.89
C MET A 126 -15.34 -3.90 -1.17
N LEU A 127 -15.81 -4.06 -2.41
CA LEU A 127 -17.20 -3.76 -2.78
C LEU A 127 -18.20 -4.65 -2.03
N ASN A 128 -17.86 -5.92 -1.82
CA ASN A 128 -18.71 -6.84 -1.03
C ASN A 128 -18.73 -6.45 0.46
N SER A 129 -17.65 -5.91 0.98
CA SER A 129 -17.52 -5.47 2.38
C SER A 129 -18.23 -4.16 2.67
N ALA A 130 -18.64 -3.40 1.65
CA ALA A 130 -19.28 -2.08 1.79
C ALA A 130 -20.67 -2.12 2.46
N GLY A 131 -21.28 -3.28 2.58
CA GLY A 131 -22.49 -3.51 3.40
C GLY A 131 -23.79 -2.91 2.85
N SER A 132 -23.77 -1.87 2.02
CA SER A 132 -24.96 -1.29 1.39
C SER A 132 -24.68 -0.76 -0.01
N PRO A 133 -25.71 -0.75 -0.91
CA PRO A 133 -25.55 -0.19 -2.25
C PRO A 133 -25.17 1.28 -2.26
N ASP A 134 -25.69 2.06 -1.31
CA ASP A 134 -25.39 3.50 -1.21
C ASP A 134 -23.91 3.71 -0.86
N PHE A 135 -23.37 2.89 0.02
CA PHE A 135 -21.95 2.96 0.39
C PHE A 135 -21.04 2.49 -0.76
N VAL A 136 -21.45 1.47 -1.52
CA VAL A 136 -20.76 1.10 -2.78
C VAL A 136 -20.70 2.30 -3.74
N MET A 137 -21.82 2.99 -3.95
CA MET A 137 -21.85 4.17 -4.81
C MET A 137 -20.96 5.30 -4.30
N GLN A 138 -20.87 5.48 -2.98
CA GLN A 138 -19.97 6.44 -2.36
C GLN A 138 -18.51 6.10 -2.68
N LEU A 139 -18.08 4.86 -2.48
CA LEU A 139 -16.72 4.40 -2.81
C LEU A 139 -16.41 4.56 -4.30
N LEU A 140 -17.33 4.17 -5.18
CA LEU A 140 -17.17 4.29 -6.64
C LEU A 140 -17.10 5.74 -7.13
N SER A 141 -17.69 6.68 -6.38
CA SER A 141 -17.70 8.10 -6.71
C SER A 141 -16.65 8.92 -5.95
N ALA A 142 -15.90 8.32 -5.03
CA ALA A 142 -14.80 8.96 -4.34
C ALA A 142 -13.76 9.47 -5.34
N THR A 143 -13.15 10.60 -5.02
CA THR A 143 -12.12 11.21 -5.88
C THR A 143 -10.91 11.58 -5.07
N ASP A 144 -9.75 11.43 -5.69
CA ASP A 144 -8.48 11.97 -5.24
C ASP A 144 -8.36 13.49 -5.55
N ILE A 145 -7.19 14.07 -5.31
CA ILE A 145 -6.92 15.49 -5.56
C ILE A 145 -6.95 15.87 -7.04
N GLU A 146 -6.73 14.92 -7.96
CA GLU A 146 -6.87 15.12 -9.40
C GLU A 146 -8.32 15.00 -9.87
N GLY A 147 -9.24 14.65 -8.98
CA GLY A 147 -10.63 14.37 -9.29
C GLY A 147 -10.82 13.01 -9.95
N ASP A 148 -9.80 12.17 -9.98
CA ASP A 148 -9.88 10.82 -10.53
C ASP A 148 -10.66 9.91 -9.59
N THR A 149 -11.53 9.09 -10.16
CA THR A 149 -12.25 8.04 -9.44
C THR A 149 -11.48 6.71 -9.58
N PRO A 150 -11.83 5.68 -8.79
CA PRO A 150 -11.28 4.33 -8.98
C PRO A 150 -11.36 3.83 -10.43
N LEU A 151 -12.43 4.23 -11.17
CA LEU A 151 -12.58 3.87 -12.60
C LEU A 151 -11.56 4.59 -13.50
N HIS A 152 -11.12 5.82 -13.17
CA HIS A 152 -10.05 6.52 -13.88
C HIS A 152 -8.72 5.80 -13.70
N HIS A 153 -8.40 5.39 -12.48
CA HIS A 153 -7.19 4.61 -12.17
C HIS A 153 -7.16 3.26 -12.89
N ALA A 154 -8.27 2.52 -12.87
CA ALA A 154 -8.39 1.26 -13.61
C ALA A 154 -8.26 1.44 -15.13
N ALA A 155 -8.79 2.54 -15.67
CA ALA A 155 -8.69 2.87 -17.08
C ALA A 155 -7.26 3.23 -17.49
N ARG A 156 -6.57 4.05 -16.69
CA ARG A 156 -5.16 4.42 -16.90
C ARG A 156 -4.23 3.20 -16.86
N GLY A 157 -4.51 2.23 -15.97
CA GLY A 157 -3.77 0.98 -15.83
C GLY A 157 -4.15 -0.10 -16.85
N GLU A 158 -5.09 0.16 -17.76
CA GLU A 158 -5.59 -0.83 -18.74
C GLU A 158 -6.14 -2.13 -18.10
N HIS A 159 -6.70 -2.03 -16.91
CA HIS A 159 -7.16 -3.18 -16.13
C HIS A 159 -8.60 -3.56 -16.50
N LEU A 160 -8.74 -4.30 -17.60
CA LEU A 160 -10.02 -4.65 -18.21
C LEU A 160 -11.03 -5.28 -17.25
N ASP A 161 -10.61 -6.26 -16.45
CA ASP A 161 -11.50 -6.98 -15.54
C ASP A 161 -11.98 -6.08 -14.39
N VAL A 162 -11.10 -5.21 -13.89
CA VAL A 162 -11.47 -4.20 -12.89
C VAL A 162 -12.45 -3.20 -13.48
N VAL A 163 -12.21 -2.69 -14.70
CA VAL A 163 -13.13 -1.78 -15.39
C VAL A 163 -14.51 -2.41 -15.56
N LYS A 164 -14.59 -3.66 -16.02
CA LYS A 164 -15.87 -4.40 -16.14
C LYS A 164 -16.57 -4.53 -14.79
N LEU A 165 -15.82 -4.86 -13.75
CA LEU A 165 -16.34 -5.01 -12.39
C LEU A 165 -16.90 -3.69 -11.85
N LEU A 166 -16.15 -2.59 -11.97
CA LEU A 166 -16.59 -1.27 -11.51
C LEU A 166 -17.83 -0.77 -12.26
N LEU A 167 -17.88 -0.94 -13.58
CA LEU A 167 -19.05 -0.59 -14.38
C LEU A 167 -20.28 -1.42 -13.98
N ALA A 168 -20.11 -2.73 -13.76
CA ALA A 168 -21.18 -3.60 -13.28
C ALA A 168 -21.67 -3.22 -11.87
N ALA A 169 -20.78 -2.67 -11.01
CA ALA A 169 -21.14 -2.17 -9.70
C ALA A 169 -21.79 -0.78 -9.72
N GLY A 170 -21.85 -0.10 -10.89
CA GLY A 170 -22.51 1.19 -11.06
C GLY A 170 -21.58 2.41 -11.12
N ALA A 171 -20.26 2.21 -11.30
CA ALA A 171 -19.35 3.32 -11.50
C ALA A 171 -19.72 4.15 -12.73
N SER A 172 -19.66 5.48 -12.60
CA SER A 172 -20.01 6.39 -13.69
C SER A 172 -18.87 6.50 -14.72
N PRO A 173 -19.08 6.09 -15.98
CA PRO A 173 -18.08 6.24 -17.03
C PRO A 173 -17.95 7.68 -17.55
N LYS A 174 -18.82 8.60 -17.09
CA LYS A 174 -18.89 10.00 -17.54
C LYS A 174 -18.34 11.00 -16.51
N LYS A 175 -17.99 10.54 -15.31
CA LYS A 175 -17.40 11.43 -14.32
C LYS A 175 -16.11 12.01 -14.88
N THR A 176 -15.97 13.33 -14.84
CA THR A 176 -14.75 14.01 -15.27
C THR A 176 -13.87 14.33 -14.09
N ASN A 177 -12.56 14.23 -14.27
CA ASN A 177 -11.57 14.73 -13.33
C ASN A 177 -11.37 16.26 -13.45
N ILE A 178 -10.42 16.84 -12.69
CA ILE A 178 -10.16 18.30 -12.74
C ILE A 178 -9.65 18.78 -14.12
N TYR A 179 -9.14 17.88 -14.95
CA TYR A 179 -8.68 18.18 -16.30
C TYR A 179 -9.82 18.05 -17.34
N GLY A 180 -11.05 17.79 -16.88
CA GLY A 180 -12.21 17.57 -17.73
C GLY A 180 -12.23 16.24 -18.49
N LYS A 181 -11.36 15.29 -18.11
CA LYS A 181 -11.23 13.97 -18.75
C LYS A 181 -12.13 12.94 -18.09
N ILE A 182 -12.80 12.14 -18.90
CA ILE A 182 -13.52 10.93 -18.47
C ILE A 182 -12.57 9.73 -18.45
N PRO A 183 -12.89 8.61 -17.73
CA PRO A 183 -12.04 7.43 -17.69
C PRO A 183 -11.58 6.91 -19.05
N ALA A 184 -12.47 6.91 -20.05
CA ALA A 184 -12.14 6.47 -21.42
C ALA A 184 -11.01 7.28 -22.06
N GLU A 185 -10.78 8.53 -21.64
CA GLU A 185 -9.75 9.39 -22.22
C GLU A 185 -8.38 9.20 -21.55
N LEU A 186 -8.33 8.44 -20.45
CA LEU A 186 -7.11 8.04 -19.78
C LEU A 186 -6.60 6.67 -20.26
N ALA A 187 -7.48 5.86 -20.84
CA ALA A 187 -7.12 4.60 -21.47
C ALA A 187 -6.39 4.83 -22.80
N ASP A 188 -5.48 3.93 -23.14
CA ASP A 188 -4.74 3.96 -24.39
C ASP A 188 -5.65 3.86 -25.61
N GLN A 189 -5.17 4.42 -26.73
CA GLN A 189 -5.93 4.38 -27.97
C GLN A 189 -6.01 2.95 -28.51
N GLU A 190 -7.16 2.59 -29.06
CA GLU A 190 -7.43 1.28 -29.70
C GLU A 190 -7.43 0.08 -28.75
N THR A 191 -7.56 0.31 -27.42
CA THR A 191 -7.68 -0.77 -26.43
C THR A 191 -9.12 -1.22 -26.21
N GLU A 192 -9.28 -2.45 -25.69
CA GLU A 192 -10.60 -2.96 -25.29
C GLU A 192 -11.17 -2.16 -24.11
N VAL A 193 -10.31 -1.72 -23.17
CA VAL A 193 -10.69 -0.88 -22.03
C VAL A 193 -11.36 0.40 -22.52
N ARG A 194 -10.70 1.13 -23.42
CA ARG A 194 -11.26 2.37 -24.00
C ARG A 194 -12.58 2.13 -24.71
N SER A 195 -12.66 1.06 -25.50
CA SER A 195 -13.87 0.72 -26.26
C SER A 195 -15.07 0.43 -25.36
N ILE A 196 -14.87 -0.33 -24.28
CA ILE A 196 -15.91 -0.63 -23.29
C ILE A 196 -16.35 0.63 -22.54
N LEU A 197 -15.43 1.49 -22.13
CA LEU A 197 -15.74 2.73 -21.43
C LEU A 197 -16.55 3.70 -22.31
N ILE A 198 -16.19 3.83 -23.60
CA ILE A 198 -16.96 4.64 -24.56
C ILE A 198 -18.37 4.07 -24.73
N ALA A 199 -18.51 2.75 -24.89
CA ALA A 199 -19.82 2.11 -25.03
C ALA A 199 -20.68 2.31 -23.76
N ALA A 200 -20.11 2.16 -22.58
CA ALA A 200 -20.77 2.39 -21.30
C ALA A 200 -21.22 3.86 -21.15
N ALA A 201 -20.37 4.81 -21.56
CA ALA A 201 -20.71 6.21 -21.53
C ALA A 201 -21.88 6.55 -22.48
N ALA A 202 -21.92 5.96 -23.67
CA ALA A 202 -23.03 6.17 -24.64
C ALA A 202 -24.36 5.61 -24.12
N SER A 203 -24.33 4.40 -23.52
CA SER A 203 -25.53 3.75 -22.95
C SER A 203 -26.13 4.54 -21.79
N ALA A 204 -25.31 5.23 -20.99
CA ALA A 204 -25.79 6.07 -19.89
C ALA A 204 -26.58 7.32 -20.36
N ASP A 205 -26.44 7.76 -21.62
CA ASP A 205 -27.24 8.86 -22.19
C ASP A 205 -28.67 8.42 -22.52
N GLU A 206 -28.85 7.17 -22.97
CA GLU A 206 -30.16 6.66 -23.37
C GLU A 206 -31.12 6.51 -22.20
N VAL A 207 -30.59 6.17 -21.01
CA VAL A 207 -31.39 5.99 -19.78
C VAL A 207 -31.85 7.34 -19.20
N SER A 208 -31.11 8.42 -19.43
CA SER A 208 -31.44 9.77 -18.92
C SER A 208 -32.55 10.49 -19.73
N CYS A 209 -32.95 9.94 -20.87
CA CYS A 209 -33.98 10.53 -21.76
C CYS A 209 -35.39 9.89 -21.64
N GLN A 210 -35.61 8.97 -20.69
CA GLN A 210 -36.90 8.37 -20.36
C GLN A 210 -37.42 8.85 -19.01
#